data_e1f180f329a46188b1e901c1139b0ab4
#
_entry.id   e1f180f329a46188b1e901c1139b0ab4
#
_cell.length_a   1.000
_cell.length_b   1.000
_cell.length_c   1.000
_cell.angle_alpha   90.00
_cell.angle_beta   90.00
_cell.angle_gamma   90.00
#
_symmetry.space_group_name_H-M   'P 1'
#
loop_
_entity.id
_entity.type
_entity.pdbx_description
1 polymer ?
#
loop_
_entity_poly.entity_id
_entity_poly.type
_entity_poly.pdbx_seq_one_letter_code
_entity_poly.pdbx_strand_id
1 'polypeptide(L)'
;MRAGSPTVAVAAARELSAAADAALQAAIDRARDAGHSWREIGDVLGTTRQAAFQRFGHPIDPRTGTPMSREVMPGAADRAVQIFIWHMEGRWAEICEQLDENISKLLNPGLMASAWARNAGMIGRLEHMGEPFPHRAGDDTVVEIPLFFEAADAVGIVRFDPDGRIAGLAIRPAPANSQPRTEPLK
;
A
#
# COMPACT_ATOMS: atom_id res chain seq x y z
N MET A 1 3.25 21.17 37.27
CA MET A 1 3.60 20.09 36.32
C MET A 1 2.65 20.17 35.14
N ARG A 2 3.09 20.56 33.94
CA ARG A 2 2.25 20.52 32.72
C ARG A 2 2.19 19.06 32.25
N ALA A 3 1.01 18.48 32.29
CA ALA A 3 0.76 17.20 31.63
C ALA A 3 1.05 17.37 30.13
N GLY A 4 1.94 16.56 29.58
CA GLY A 4 2.28 16.58 28.18
C GLY A 4 1.03 16.35 27.33
N SER A 5 0.90 17.06 26.21
CA SER A 5 -0.23 16.88 25.29
C SER A 5 -0.38 15.40 24.91
N PRO A 6 -1.62 14.85 24.88
CA PRO A 6 -1.85 13.46 24.44
C PRO A 6 -1.21 13.13 23.09
N THR A 7 -1.13 14.08 22.18
CA THR A 7 -0.47 13.92 20.86
C THR A 7 1.06 13.75 20.98
N VAL A 8 1.71 14.38 21.94
CA VAL A 8 3.15 14.18 22.22
C VAL A 8 3.40 12.77 22.73
N ALA A 9 2.53 12.25 23.60
CA ALA A 9 2.62 10.88 24.09
C ALA A 9 2.45 9.85 22.94
N VAL A 10 1.53 10.10 22.00
CA VAL A 10 1.34 9.26 20.80
C VAL A 10 2.57 9.32 19.90
N ALA A 11 3.14 10.50 19.66
CA ALA A 11 4.36 10.65 18.86
C ALA A 11 5.54 9.89 19.50
N ALA A 12 5.75 10.03 20.80
CA ALA A 12 6.81 9.32 21.52
C ALA A 12 6.61 7.80 21.50
N ALA A 13 5.36 7.32 21.66
CA ALA A 13 5.03 5.90 21.55
C ALA A 13 5.32 5.34 20.15
N ARG A 14 5.04 6.12 19.10
CA ARG A 14 5.35 5.76 17.70
C ARG A 14 6.86 5.67 17.47
N GLU A 15 7.64 6.62 17.97
CA GLU A 15 9.10 6.58 17.87
C GLU A 15 9.69 5.37 18.61
N LEU A 16 9.17 5.07 19.80
CA LEU A 16 9.60 3.88 20.56
C LEU A 16 9.26 2.59 19.80
N SER A 17 8.08 2.50 19.20
CA SER A 17 7.69 1.35 18.37
C SER A 17 8.63 1.18 17.18
N ALA A 18 8.94 2.26 16.45
CA ALA A 18 9.86 2.22 15.32
C ALA A 18 11.27 1.79 15.74
N ALA A 19 11.76 2.28 16.88
CA ALA A 19 13.05 1.87 17.43
C ALA A 19 13.07 0.39 17.84
N ALA A 20 11.99 -0.10 18.43
CA ALA A 20 11.83 -1.51 18.79
C ALA A 20 11.79 -2.42 17.56
N ASP A 21 11.05 -2.03 16.51
CA ASP A 21 11.00 -2.76 15.24
C ASP A 21 12.39 -2.81 14.55
N ALA A 22 13.12 -1.71 14.54
CA ALA A 22 14.49 -1.66 14.01
C ALA A 22 15.45 -2.56 14.80
N ALA A 23 15.36 -2.54 16.14
CA ALA A 23 16.18 -3.39 17.00
C ALA A 23 15.87 -4.88 16.80
N LEU A 24 14.59 -5.22 16.62
CA LEU A 24 14.15 -6.59 16.35
C LEU A 24 14.66 -7.07 14.98
N GLN A 25 14.55 -6.25 13.93
CA GLN A 25 15.10 -6.56 12.62
C GLN A 25 16.61 -6.84 12.72
N ALA A 26 17.37 -5.96 13.36
CA ALA A 26 18.82 -6.14 13.52
C ALA A 26 19.18 -7.40 14.32
N ALA A 27 18.36 -7.81 15.30
CA ALA A 27 18.56 -9.05 16.04
C ALA A 27 18.32 -10.28 15.16
N ILE A 28 17.30 -10.24 14.31
CA ILE A 28 16.97 -11.32 13.38
C ILE A 28 18.06 -11.46 12.31
N ASP A 29 18.55 -10.34 11.77
CA ASP A 29 19.63 -10.37 10.77
C ASP A 29 20.88 -11.02 11.35
N ARG A 30 21.27 -10.66 12.59
CA ARG A 30 22.39 -11.32 13.29
C ARG A 30 22.14 -12.81 13.54
N ALA A 31 20.91 -13.21 13.88
CA ALA A 31 20.57 -14.62 14.03
C ALA A 31 20.70 -15.37 12.70
N ARG A 32 20.29 -14.76 11.58
CA ARG A 32 20.45 -15.31 10.24
C ARG A 32 21.92 -15.44 9.84
N ASP A 33 22.73 -14.44 10.13
CA ASP A 33 24.20 -14.46 9.87
C ASP A 33 24.89 -15.56 10.72
N ALA A 34 24.37 -15.81 11.92
CA ALA A 34 24.83 -16.91 12.77
C ALA A 34 24.32 -18.32 12.31
N GLY A 35 23.53 -18.39 11.23
CA GLY A 35 23.05 -19.63 10.63
C GLY A 35 21.72 -20.16 11.16
N HIS A 36 21.03 -19.43 12.03
CA HIS A 36 19.70 -19.86 12.49
C HIS A 36 18.68 -19.84 11.36
N SER A 37 17.85 -20.88 11.33
CA SER A 37 16.81 -21.06 10.33
C SER A 37 15.60 -20.11 10.57
N TRP A 38 14.83 -19.84 9.53
CA TRP A 38 13.56 -19.11 9.66
C TRP A 38 12.52 -19.85 10.55
N ARG A 39 12.67 -21.15 10.71
CA ARG A 39 11.84 -21.94 11.62
C ARG A 39 12.15 -21.60 13.07
N GLU A 40 13.43 -21.66 13.46
CA GLU A 40 13.87 -21.30 14.80
C GLU A 40 13.50 -19.86 15.17
N ILE A 41 13.68 -18.93 14.22
CA ILE A 41 13.29 -17.53 14.40
C ILE A 41 11.77 -17.42 14.56
N GLY A 42 10.99 -18.14 13.75
CA GLY A 42 9.54 -18.18 13.87
C GLY A 42 9.09 -18.72 15.23
N ASP A 43 9.71 -19.79 15.72
CA ASP A 43 9.42 -20.38 17.03
C ASP A 43 9.66 -19.37 18.17
N VAL A 44 10.78 -18.62 18.12
CA VAL A 44 11.08 -17.54 19.09
C VAL A 44 10.07 -16.39 19.04
N LEU A 45 9.61 -16.05 17.84
CA LEU A 45 8.65 -14.96 17.63
C LEU A 45 7.18 -15.37 17.85
N GLY A 46 6.93 -16.66 18.16
CA GLY A 46 5.56 -17.19 18.30
C GLY A 46 4.79 -17.19 16.97
N THR A 47 5.47 -17.34 15.83
CA THR A 47 4.87 -17.31 14.50
C THR A 47 5.37 -18.46 13.62
N THR A 48 4.80 -18.60 12.42
CA THR A 48 5.24 -19.63 11.47
C THR A 48 6.54 -19.23 10.76
N ARG A 49 7.30 -20.23 10.30
CA ARG A 49 8.49 -20.04 9.43
C ARG A 49 8.19 -19.07 8.28
N GLN A 50 7.04 -19.27 7.59
CA GLN A 50 6.65 -18.45 6.45
C GLN A 50 6.37 -17.01 6.85
N ALA A 51 5.61 -16.80 7.93
CA ALA A 51 5.30 -15.46 8.43
C ALA A 51 6.55 -14.71 8.91
N ALA A 52 7.49 -15.41 9.58
CA ALA A 52 8.77 -14.84 9.97
C ALA A 52 9.59 -14.42 8.75
N PHE A 53 9.66 -15.26 7.70
CA PHE A 53 10.34 -14.91 6.45
C PHE A 53 9.66 -13.74 5.74
N GLN A 54 8.34 -13.75 5.63
CA GLN A 54 7.59 -12.65 4.98
C GLN A 54 7.77 -11.32 5.70
N ARG A 55 7.83 -11.35 7.03
CA ARG A 55 8.00 -10.13 7.83
C ARG A 55 9.43 -9.62 7.88
N PHE A 56 10.42 -10.51 7.98
CA PHE A 56 11.80 -10.16 8.29
C PHE A 56 12.85 -10.63 7.29
N GLY A 57 12.52 -11.56 6.35
CA GLY A 57 13.45 -12.04 5.33
C GLY A 57 13.85 -10.94 4.35
N HIS A 58 15.02 -11.03 3.77
CA HIS A 58 15.47 -10.18 2.66
C HIS A 58 15.42 -11.01 1.38
N PRO A 59 14.28 -11.06 0.68
CA PRO A 59 14.22 -11.77 -0.58
C PRO A 59 15.22 -11.14 -1.57
N ILE A 60 15.92 -11.99 -2.31
CA ILE A 60 16.84 -11.57 -3.37
C ILE A 60 16.06 -11.65 -4.69
N ASP A 61 16.11 -10.61 -5.50
CA ASP A 61 15.57 -10.66 -6.87
C ASP A 61 16.40 -11.66 -7.68
N PRO A 62 15.79 -12.75 -8.17
CA PRO A 62 16.51 -13.78 -8.92
C PRO A 62 17.07 -13.27 -10.27
N ARG A 63 16.60 -12.13 -10.77
CA ARG A 63 17.08 -11.54 -12.03
C ARG A 63 18.32 -10.69 -11.83
N THR A 64 18.41 -9.95 -10.72
CA THR A 64 19.48 -8.98 -10.46
C THR A 64 20.46 -9.43 -9.39
N GLY A 65 20.09 -10.43 -8.57
CA GLY A 65 20.88 -10.88 -7.43
C GLY A 65 20.97 -9.87 -6.28
N THR A 66 20.22 -8.77 -6.36
CA THR A 66 20.20 -7.73 -5.33
C THR A 66 19.10 -7.98 -4.29
N PRO A 67 19.31 -7.60 -3.02
CA PRO A 67 18.24 -7.62 -2.03
C PRO A 67 17.07 -6.73 -2.45
N MET A 68 15.86 -7.29 -2.42
CA MET A 68 14.64 -6.50 -2.66
C MET A 68 14.45 -5.52 -1.50
N SER A 69 14.36 -4.22 -1.80
CA SER A 69 14.08 -3.20 -0.79
C SER A 69 12.72 -3.47 -0.13
N ARG A 70 12.64 -3.22 1.17
CA ARG A 70 11.38 -3.27 1.93
C ARG A 70 10.72 -1.92 2.08
N GLU A 71 11.45 -0.87 1.76
CA GLU A 71 10.91 0.46 1.87
C GLU A 71 9.88 0.69 0.78
N VAL A 72 8.71 1.13 1.18
CA VAL A 72 7.71 1.67 0.24
C VAL A 72 8.22 3.01 -0.30
N MET A 73 7.84 3.34 -1.52
CA MET A 73 8.19 4.62 -2.12
C MET A 73 7.73 5.77 -1.22
N PRO A 74 8.61 6.70 -0.83
CA PRO A 74 8.21 7.87 -0.05
C PRO A 74 7.11 8.67 -0.75
N GLY A 75 6.06 9.05 -0.02
CA GLY A 75 4.92 9.79 -0.57
C GLY A 75 3.98 8.99 -1.46
N ALA A 76 4.14 7.66 -1.55
CA ALA A 76 3.28 6.81 -2.39
C ALA A 76 1.79 6.94 -2.06
N ALA A 77 1.47 7.03 -0.77
CA ALA A 77 0.09 7.19 -0.29
C ALA A 77 -0.54 8.48 -0.86
N ASP A 78 0.12 9.61 -0.70
CA ASP A 78 -0.37 10.90 -1.17
C ASP A 78 -0.49 10.94 -2.70
N ARG A 79 0.49 10.36 -3.40
CA ARG A 79 0.44 10.26 -4.87
C ARG A 79 -0.71 9.39 -5.35
N ALA A 80 -0.97 8.27 -4.69
CA ALA A 80 -2.09 7.40 -5.06
C ALA A 80 -3.44 8.10 -4.84
N VAL A 81 -3.60 8.82 -3.73
CA VAL A 81 -4.80 9.65 -3.47
C VAL A 81 -4.95 10.71 -4.58
N GLN A 82 -3.87 11.40 -4.94
CA GLN A 82 -3.89 12.42 -6.01
C GLN A 82 -4.31 11.83 -7.36
N ILE A 83 -3.87 10.62 -7.69
CA ILE A 83 -4.27 9.92 -8.93
C ILE A 83 -5.79 9.66 -8.93
N PHE A 84 -6.38 9.25 -7.81
CA PHE A 84 -7.83 9.06 -7.71
C PHE A 84 -8.60 10.38 -7.71
N ILE A 85 -8.05 11.47 -7.16
CA ILE A 85 -8.61 12.82 -7.30
C ILE A 85 -8.65 13.20 -8.79
N TRP A 86 -7.56 13.01 -9.53
CA TRP A 86 -7.53 13.27 -10.99
C TRP A 86 -8.53 12.39 -11.76
N HIS A 87 -8.76 11.15 -11.32
CA HIS A 87 -9.82 10.30 -11.88
C HIS A 87 -11.21 10.94 -11.72
N MET A 88 -11.53 11.43 -10.52
CA MET A 88 -12.81 12.11 -10.25
C MET A 88 -12.97 13.41 -11.04
N GLU A 89 -11.87 14.13 -11.25
CA GLU A 89 -11.84 15.40 -12.00
C GLU A 89 -11.79 15.21 -13.52
N GLY A 90 -11.66 13.95 -14.00
CA GLY A 90 -11.54 13.68 -15.43
C GLY A 90 -10.19 14.07 -16.05
N ARG A 91 -9.17 14.22 -15.21
CA ARG A 91 -7.81 14.63 -15.61
C ARG A 91 -6.98 13.41 -16.03
N TRP A 92 -7.46 12.71 -17.05
CA TRP A 92 -6.87 11.47 -17.53
C TRP A 92 -5.50 11.66 -18.19
N ALA A 93 -5.27 12.82 -18.81
CA ALA A 93 -4.01 13.12 -19.47
C ALA A 93 -2.86 13.16 -18.46
N GLU A 94 -3.06 13.83 -17.32
CA GLU A 94 -2.06 13.95 -16.26
C GLU A 94 -1.70 12.60 -15.65
N ILE A 95 -2.66 11.68 -15.56
CA ILE A 95 -2.40 10.31 -15.12
C ILE A 95 -1.56 9.57 -16.18
N CYS A 96 -1.92 9.71 -17.46
CA CYS A 96 -1.20 9.05 -18.56
C CYS A 96 0.26 9.49 -18.69
N GLU A 97 0.60 10.74 -18.35
CA GLU A 97 1.97 11.24 -18.33
C GLU A 97 2.86 10.54 -17.28
N GLN A 98 2.26 9.95 -16.25
CA GLN A 98 2.96 9.28 -15.18
C GLN A 98 3.03 7.75 -15.35
N LEU A 99 2.43 7.19 -16.39
CA LEU A 99 2.46 5.76 -16.67
C LEU A 99 3.88 5.30 -17.03
N ASP A 100 4.22 4.06 -16.65
CA ASP A 100 5.43 3.41 -17.16
C ASP A 100 5.29 3.07 -18.65
N GLU A 101 6.39 2.63 -19.26
CA GLU A 101 6.41 2.30 -20.70
C GLU A 101 5.46 1.16 -21.07
N ASN A 102 5.22 0.20 -20.16
CA ASN A 102 4.39 -0.97 -20.46
C ASN A 102 2.91 -0.62 -20.38
N ILE A 103 2.49 0.04 -19.31
CA ILE A 103 1.09 0.43 -19.09
C ILE A 103 0.66 1.54 -20.06
N SER A 104 1.56 2.46 -20.45
CA SER A 104 1.26 3.52 -21.41
C SER A 104 0.87 3.01 -22.82
N LYS A 105 1.29 1.79 -23.17
CA LYS A 105 0.87 1.13 -24.42
C LYS A 105 -0.57 0.59 -24.35
N LEU A 106 -1.08 0.36 -23.13
CA LEU A 106 -2.38 -0.27 -22.88
C LEU A 106 -3.45 0.72 -22.42
N LEU A 107 -3.07 1.79 -21.74
CA LEU A 107 -3.97 2.80 -21.19
C LEU A 107 -3.82 4.12 -21.92
N ASN A 108 -4.96 4.73 -22.23
CA ASN A 108 -5.05 6.09 -22.75
C ASN A 108 -6.22 6.83 -22.08
N PRO A 109 -6.30 8.17 -22.21
CA PRO A 109 -7.35 8.95 -21.54
C PRO A 109 -8.78 8.48 -21.85
N GLY A 110 -9.06 8.05 -23.09
CA GLY A 110 -10.37 7.60 -23.51
C GLY A 110 -10.77 6.27 -22.86
N LEU A 111 -9.84 5.32 -22.75
CA LEU A 111 -10.09 4.04 -22.06
C LEU A 111 -10.31 4.25 -20.56
N MET A 112 -9.53 5.14 -19.93
CA MET A 112 -9.68 5.47 -18.52
C MET A 112 -11.04 6.12 -18.23
N ALA A 113 -11.44 7.11 -19.04
CA ALA A 113 -12.75 7.76 -18.96
C ALA A 113 -13.90 6.75 -19.12
N SER A 114 -13.78 5.84 -20.09
CA SER A 114 -14.79 4.80 -20.33
C SER A 114 -14.89 3.80 -19.18
N ALA A 115 -13.75 3.38 -18.59
CA ALA A 115 -13.72 2.49 -17.43
C ALA A 115 -14.32 3.16 -16.19
N TRP A 116 -13.99 4.42 -15.94
CA TRP A 116 -14.56 5.20 -14.85
C TRP A 116 -16.06 5.38 -14.98
N ALA A 117 -16.55 5.79 -16.18
CA ALA A 117 -17.98 5.92 -16.46
C ALA A 117 -18.75 4.60 -16.28
N ARG A 118 -18.14 3.46 -16.63
CA ARG A 118 -18.73 2.13 -16.42
C ARG A 118 -18.85 1.83 -14.93
N ASN A 119 -17.82 2.09 -14.13
CA ASN A 119 -17.90 1.90 -12.69
C ASN A 119 -18.98 2.79 -12.08
N ALA A 120 -19.00 4.08 -12.41
CA ALA A 120 -20.03 5.00 -11.94
C ALA A 120 -21.46 4.55 -12.35
N GLY A 121 -21.61 4.00 -13.56
CA GLY A 121 -22.90 3.45 -14.02
C GLY A 121 -23.37 2.19 -13.27
N MET A 122 -22.43 1.42 -12.71
CA MET A 122 -22.75 0.19 -11.96
C MET A 122 -22.93 0.41 -10.47
N ILE A 123 -22.12 1.24 -9.86
CA ILE A 123 -22.03 1.37 -8.39
C ILE A 123 -22.24 2.80 -7.89
N GLY A 124 -22.62 3.73 -8.77
CA GLY A 124 -22.87 5.13 -8.41
C GLY A 124 -21.61 5.99 -8.35
N ARG A 125 -21.74 7.18 -7.81
CA ARG A 125 -20.64 8.12 -7.62
C ARG A 125 -19.76 7.69 -6.45
N LEU A 126 -18.46 7.99 -6.53
CA LEU A 126 -17.56 7.90 -5.40
C LEU A 126 -17.93 9.00 -4.38
N GLU A 127 -18.29 8.61 -3.16
CA GLU A 127 -18.65 9.50 -2.07
C GLU A 127 -17.41 9.97 -1.30
N HIS A 128 -16.53 9.02 -0.95
CA HIS A 128 -15.28 9.33 -0.25
C HIS A 128 -14.24 8.21 -0.42
N MET A 129 -13.00 8.53 -0.09
CA MET A 129 -11.88 7.59 -0.02
C MET A 129 -11.51 7.33 1.43
N GLY A 130 -11.17 6.09 1.76
CA GLY A 130 -10.60 5.72 3.04
C GLY A 130 -9.10 6.00 3.13
N GLU A 131 -8.51 5.58 4.24
CA GLU A 131 -7.06 5.72 4.45
C GLU A 131 -6.28 4.83 3.48
N PRO A 132 -5.28 5.39 2.75
CA PRO A 132 -4.47 4.63 1.82
C PRO A 132 -3.51 3.69 2.58
N PHE A 133 -3.37 2.48 2.08
CA PHE A 133 -2.50 1.45 2.64
C PHE A 133 -1.36 1.11 1.67
N PRO A 134 -0.17 1.72 1.84
CA PRO A 134 1.00 1.40 1.02
C PRO A 134 1.70 0.12 1.52
N HIS A 135 2.07 -0.75 0.59
CA HIS A 135 2.86 -1.95 0.87
C HIS A 135 3.75 -2.33 -0.30
N ARG A 136 4.72 -3.21 -0.07
CA ARG A 136 5.62 -3.71 -1.13
C ARG A 136 5.03 -4.94 -1.83
N ALA A 137 5.22 -5.00 -3.15
CA ALA A 137 4.92 -6.17 -3.97
C ALA A 137 6.07 -6.40 -4.96
N GLY A 138 7.04 -7.20 -4.54
CA GLY A 138 8.30 -7.32 -5.27
C GLY A 138 9.13 -6.04 -5.16
N ASP A 139 9.60 -5.51 -6.29
CA ASP A 139 10.34 -4.24 -6.35
C ASP A 139 9.42 -3.03 -6.36
N ASP A 140 8.12 -3.23 -6.58
CA ASP A 140 7.14 -2.17 -6.69
C ASP A 140 6.53 -1.81 -5.34
N THR A 141 6.00 -0.60 -5.27
CA THR A 141 5.12 -0.15 -4.19
C THR A 141 3.68 -0.19 -4.66
N VAL A 142 2.83 -0.89 -3.92
CA VAL A 142 1.38 -0.92 -4.17
C VAL A 142 0.69 -0.12 -3.09
N VAL A 143 -0.25 0.73 -3.48
CA VAL A 143 -1.12 1.46 -2.57
C VAL A 143 -2.56 1.00 -2.82
N GLU A 144 -3.19 0.46 -1.80
CA GLU A 144 -4.61 0.14 -1.79
C GLU A 144 -5.38 1.26 -1.08
N ILE A 145 -6.48 1.72 -1.68
CA ILE A 145 -7.32 2.79 -1.14
C ILE A 145 -8.76 2.28 -1.09
N PRO A 146 -9.41 2.23 0.08
CA PRO A 146 -10.83 1.97 0.17
C PRO A 146 -11.62 3.06 -0.56
N LEU A 147 -12.50 2.68 -1.46
CA LEU A 147 -13.35 3.57 -2.24
C LEU A 147 -14.80 3.28 -1.90
N PHE A 148 -15.50 4.26 -1.37
CA PHE A 148 -16.89 4.15 -0.95
C PHE A 148 -17.77 4.84 -1.99
N PHE A 149 -18.53 4.02 -2.74
CA PHE A 149 -19.48 4.49 -3.75
C PHE A 149 -20.91 4.45 -3.20
N GLU A 150 -21.85 5.08 -3.89
CA GLU A 150 -23.27 5.15 -3.47
C GLU A 150 -23.90 3.75 -3.26
N ALA A 151 -23.57 2.77 -4.09
CA ALA A 151 -24.22 1.45 -4.07
C ALA A 151 -23.28 0.29 -3.67
N ALA A 152 -21.95 0.49 -3.63
CA ALA A 152 -21.01 -0.58 -3.29
C ALA A 152 -19.66 0.00 -2.81
N ASP A 153 -18.90 -0.84 -2.11
CA ASP A 153 -17.52 -0.54 -1.73
C ASP A 153 -16.55 -1.21 -2.71
N ALA A 154 -15.45 -0.53 -2.99
CA ALA A 154 -14.40 -1.00 -3.86
C ALA A 154 -13.02 -0.70 -3.27
N VAL A 155 -11.98 -1.26 -3.87
CA VAL A 155 -10.58 -0.95 -3.55
C VAL A 155 -9.92 -0.41 -4.80
N GLY A 156 -9.42 0.82 -4.70
CA GLY A 156 -8.54 1.41 -5.67
C GLY A 156 -7.12 0.91 -5.45
N ILE A 157 -6.43 0.58 -6.53
CA ILE A 157 -5.06 0.05 -6.48
C ILE A 157 -4.20 0.88 -7.41
N VAL A 158 -3.12 1.43 -6.87
CA VAL A 158 -2.05 2.06 -7.65
C VAL A 158 -0.76 1.30 -7.39
N ARG A 159 -0.09 0.87 -8.44
CA ARG A 159 1.22 0.22 -8.39
C ARG A 159 2.26 1.16 -8.97
N PHE A 160 3.29 1.45 -8.21
CA PHE A 160 4.44 2.24 -8.63
C PHE A 160 5.65 1.34 -8.80
N ASP A 161 6.37 1.50 -9.90
CA ASP A 161 7.66 0.87 -10.12
C ASP A 161 8.77 1.50 -9.25
N PRO A 162 10.01 0.97 -9.26
CA PRO A 162 11.12 1.55 -8.51
C PRO A 162 11.48 2.99 -8.89
N ASP A 163 11.17 3.41 -10.12
CA ASP A 163 11.39 4.78 -10.61
C ASP A 163 10.24 5.72 -10.24
N GLY A 164 9.22 5.20 -9.58
CA GLY A 164 8.03 5.93 -9.15
C GLY A 164 7.02 6.17 -10.27
N ARG A 165 7.12 5.48 -11.42
CA ARG A 165 6.11 5.53 -12.47
C ARG A 165 4.94 4.62 -12.13
N ILE A 166 3.75 4.92 -12.68
CA ILE A 166 2.57 4.08 -12.49
C ILE A 166 2.71 2.83 -13.38
N ALA A 167 2.96 1.69 -12.72
CA ALA A 167 3.07 0.37 -13.35
C ALA A 167 1.76 -0.44 -13.28
N GLY A 168 0.73 0.10 -12.66
CA GLY A 168 -0.59 -0.52 -12.58
C GLY A 168 -1.61 0.40 -11.95
N LEU A 169 -2.85 0.32 -12.45
CA LEU A 169 -3.99 1.09 -11.96
C LEU A 169 -5.26 0.27 -12.13
N ALA A 170 -5.99 0.06 -11.03
CA ALA A 170 -7.20 -0.75 -11.04
C ALA A 170 -8.20 -0.32 -9.97
N ILE A 171 -9.46 -0.64 -10.21
CA ILE A 171 -10.52 -0.63 -9.19
C ILE A 171 -11.11 -2.04 -9.18
N ARG A 172 -11.18 -2.65 -8.01
CA ARG A 172 -11.78 -3.98 -7.81
C ARG A 172 -12.86 -3.92 -6.73
N PRO A 173 -13.86 -4.80 -6.76
CA PRO A 173 -14.82 -4.92 -5.66
C PRO A 173 -14.10 -5.14 -4.33
N ALA A 174 -14.61 -4.53 -3.26
CA ALA A 174 -14.11 -4.82 -1.92
C ALA A 174 -14.38 -6.30 -1.57
N PRO A 175 -13.47 -6.98 -0.84
CA PRO A 175 -13.72 -8.33 -0.37
C PRO A 175 -14.94 -8.36 0.55
N ALA A 176 -15.77 -9.41 0.45
CA ALA A 176 -17.07 -9.55 1.14
C ALA A 176 -17.02 -9.47 2.68
N ASN A 177 -15.81 -9.36 3.29
CA ASN A 177 -15.58 -9.26 4.74
C ASN A 177 -15.15 -7.86 5.21
N SER A 178 -15.29 -6.83 4.41
CA SER A 178 -15.07 -5.44 4.85
C SER A 178 -16.18 -5.08 5.84
N GLN A 179 -15.80 -4.65 7.04
CA GLN A 179 -16.70 -4.41 8.19
C GLN A 179 -17.89 -3.48 7.83
N PRO A 180 -19.04 -3.65 8.53
CA PRO A 180 -20.23 -2.86 8.23
C PRO A 180 -19.95 -1.37 8.41
N ARG A 181 -20.51 -0.56 7.52
CA ARG A 181 -20.58 0.90 7.63
C ARG A 181 -20.91 1.29 9.07
N THR A 182 -20.00 1.95 9.73
CA THR A 182 -20.31 2.67 10.96
C THR A 182 -21.13 3.88 10.51
N GLU A 183 -22.45 3.81 10.67
CA GLU A 183 -23.30 4.98 10.47
C GLU A 183 -22.81 6.12 11.37
N PRO A 184 -22.70 7.36 10.86
CA PRO A 184 -22.44 8.50 11.73
C PRO A 184 -23.65 8.66 12.67
N LEU A 185 -23.38 8.58 13.96
CA LEU A 185 -24.34 8.93 15.00
C LEU A 185 -24.89 10.35 14.73
N LYS A 186 -26.21 10.44 14.65
CA LYS A 186 -26.95 11.71 14.53
C LYS A 186 -26.68 12.64 15.71
#